data_5454eddcbdae81d0b6025dd34abfeb63
#
_entry.id   5454eddcbdae81d0b6025dd34abfeb63
#
_cell.length_a   1.000
_cell.length_b   1.000
_cell.length_c   1.000
_cell.angle_alpha   90.00
_cell.angle_beta   90.00
_cell.angle_gamma   90.00
#
_symmetry.space_group_name_H-M   'P 1'
#
loop_
_entity.id
_entity.type
_entity.pdbx_description
1 polymer ?
#
loop_
_entity_poly.entity_id
_entity_poly.type
_entity_poly.pdbx_seq_one_letter_code
_entity_poly.pdbx_strand_id
1 'polypeptide(L)'
;MEDKKQTVSVSIYGENYPIRGTADPDYIIRVASYLDGKMREVARQDSNRAPAKVAILAALNITDELFKAREATSHEAENISKSFEEKSQHIIDWLESRLSPQAAS
;
A
#
# COMPACT_ATOMS: atom_id res chain seq x y z
N MET A 1 1.60 9.87 28.56
CA MET A 1 1.22 9.86 28.27
C MET A 1 0.91 10.06 27.28
N GLU A 2 1.00 10.23 26.75
CA GLU A 2 0.88 10.45 25.79
C GLU A 2 0.76 9.52 24.88
N ASP A 3 1.17 8.56 24.77
CA ASP A 3 1.07 7.55 23.87
C ASP A 3 -0.09 6.75 24.13
N LYS A 4 -1.28 7.28 24.16
CA LYS A 4 -2.43 6.54 24.29
C LYS A 4 -2.80 5.89 23.07
N LYS A 5 -2.84 4.60 23.00
CA LYS A 5 -3.35 3.88 21.87
C LYS A 5 -4.85 3.90 21.90
N GLN A 6 -5.44 4.15 20.78
CA GLN A 6 -6.87 4.16 20.61
C GLN A 6 -7.26 3.06 19.67
N THR A 7 -8.46 2.56 19.80
CA THR A 7 -9.00 1.58 18.87
C THR A 7 -10.02 2.27 18.00
N VAL A 8 -9.80 2.23 16.71
CA VAL A 8 -10.71 2.84 15.73
C VAL A 8 -11.27 1.73 14.88
N SER A 9 -12.58 1.64 14.81
CA SER A 9 -13.22 0.63 13.99
C SER A 9 -13.38 1.18 12.58
N VAL A 10 -12.87 0.45 11.61
CA VAL A 10 -12.98 0.87 10.21
C VAL A 10 -13.70 -0.22 9.44
N SER A 11 -14.35 0.20 8.37
CA SER A 11 -15.05 -0.74 7.50
C SER A 11 -14.28 -0.87 6.22
N ILE A 12 -13.87 -2.08 5.88
CA ILE A 12 -13.13 -2.34 4.67
C ILE A 12 -13.80 -3.51 3.96
N TYR A 13 -14.26 -3.26 2.78
CA TYR A 13 -14.89 -4.28 1.92
C TYR A 13 -15.99 -5.03 2.67
N GLY A 14 -16.80 -4.26 3.39
CA GLY A 14 -17.95 -4.82 4.06
C GLY A 14 -17.70 -5.42 5.42
N GLU A 15 -16.47 -5.41 5.90
CA GLU A 15 -16.14 -5.98 7.19
C GLU A 15 -15.59 -4.91 8.11
N ASN A 16 -15.84 -5.07 9.38
CA ASN A 16 -15.35 -4.12 10.35
C ASN A 16 -14.08 -4.63 10.99
N TYR A 17 -13.11 -3.75 11.10
CA TYR A 17 -11.83 -4.11 11.70
C TYR A 17 -11.46 -3.10 12.77
N PRO A 18 -11.11 -3.57 13.95
CA PRO A 18 -10.62 -2.65 14.99
C PRO A 18 -9.13 -2.43 14.77
N ILE A 19 -8.75 -1.19 14.57
CA ILE A 19 -7.36 -0.83 14.37
C ILE A 19 -6.88 -0.12 15.60
N ARG A 20 -5.84 -0.64 16.21
CA ARG A 20 -5.31 -0.06 17.41
C ARG A 20 -4.00 0.64 17.11
N GLY A 21 -3.88 1.87 17.56
CA GLY A 21 -2.65 2.60 17.32
C GLY A 21 -2.75 3.99 17.89
N THR A 22 -1.70 4.77 17.64
CA THR A 22 -1.62 6.12 18.16
C THR A 22 -1.90 7.17 17.10
N ALA A 23 -2.15 6.74 15.87
CA ALA A 23 -2.43 7.71 14.81
C ALA A 23 -3.78 8.35 15.01
N ASP A 24 -3.94 9.53 14.43
CA ASP A 24 -5.21 10.24 14.49
C ASP A 24 -6.32 9.40 13.91
N PRO A 25 -7.47 9.28 14.59
CA PRO A 25 -8.56 8.47 14.07
C PRO A 25 -9.02 8.86 12.68
N ASP A 26 -9.06 10.16 12.38
CA ASP A 26 -9.48 10.58 11.05
C ASP A 26 -8.50 10.10 9.98
N TYR A 27 -7.24 10.09 10.31
CA TYR A 27 -6.24 9.60 9.38
C TYR A 27 -6.43 8.11 9.14
N ILE A 28 -6.68 7.35 10.20
CA ILE A 28 -6.88 5.91 10.07
C ILE A 28 -8.10 5.63 9.21
N ILE A 29 -9.16 6.41 9.40
CA ILE A 29 -10.36 6.22 8.60
C ILE A 29 -10.10 6.53 7.14
N ARG A 30 -9.32 7.58 6.86
CA ARG A 30 -9.00 7.90 5.47
C ARG A 30 -8.19 6.80 4.81
N VAL A 31 -7.24 6.24 5.55
CA VAL A 31 -6.42 5.16 5.02
C VAL A 31 -7.30 3.95 4.70
N ALA A 32 -8.19 3.62 5.63
CA ALA A 32 -9.07 2.47 5.43
C ALA A 32 -10.03 2.70 4.27
N SER A 33 -10.53 3.92 4.12
CA SER A 33 -11.43 4.23 3.01
C SER A 33 -10.74 4.09 1.67
N TYR A 34 -9.48 4.47 1.62
CA TYR A 34 -8.75 4.35 0.37
C TYR A 34 -8.58 2.88 -0.01
N LEU A 35 -8.23 2.05 0.95
CA LEU A 35 -8.10 0.63 0.69
C LEU A 35 -9.45 0.03 0.27
N ASP A 36 -10.51 0.40 0.98
CA ASP A 36 -11.84 -0.08 0.65
C ASP A 36 -12.18 0.26 -0.80
N GLY A 37 -11.90 1.48 -1.22
CA GLY A 37 -12.17 1.90 -2.59
C GLY A 37 -11.38 1.09 -3.59
N LYS A 38 -10.12 0.81 -3.29
CA LYS A 38 -9.30 0.03 -4.19
C LYS A 38 -9.81 -1.40 -4.31
N MET A 39 -10.23 -1.96 -3.20
CA MET A 39 -10.76 -3.31 -3.26
C MET A 39 -12.05 -3.36 -4.07
N ARG A 40 -12.87 -2.35 -3.96
CA ARG A 40 -14.11 -2.33 -4.74
C ARG A 40 -13.83 -2.15 -6.22
N GLU A 41 -12.78 -1.40 -6.56
CA GLU A 41 -12.39 -1.29 -7.96
C GLU A 41 -11.99 -2.64 -8.54
N VAL A 42 -11.19 -3.39 -7.78
CA VAL A 42 -10.78 -4.71 -8.23
C VAL A 42 -11.99 -5.63 -8.38
N ALA A 43 -12.88 -5.56 -7.42
CA ALA A 43 -14.04 -6.44 -7.43
C ALA A 43 -14.96 -6.14 -8.60
N ARG A 44 -14.98 -4.91 -9.08
CA ARG A 44 -15.79 -4.59 -10.24
C ARG A 44 -15.33 -5.30 -11.49
N GLN A 45 -14.04 -5.62 -11.55
CA GLN A 45 -13.53 -6.31 -12.70
C GLN A 45 -13.86 -7.80 -12.66
N ASP A 46 -13.99 -8.35 -11.48
CA ASP A 46 -14.31 -9.77 -11.36
C ASP A 46 -14.87 -9.99 -9.97
N SER A 47 -16.17 -9.94 -9.88
CA SER A 47 -16.84 -10.06 -8.59
C SER A 47 -16.79 -11.46 -8.01
N ASN A 48 -16.33 -12.43 -8.79
CA ASN A 48 -16.23 -13.78 -8.27
C ASN A 48 -14.95 -14.07 -7.52
N ARG A 49 -14.06 -13.09 -7.44
CA ARG A 49 -12.81 -13.34 -6.75
C ARG A 49 -13.04 -13.41 -5.25
N ALA A 50 -12.28 -14.31 -4.62
CA ALA A 50 -12.33 -14.39 -3.18
C ALA A 50 -11.82 -13.09 -2.56
N PRO A 51 -12.34 -12.70 -1.40
CA PRO A 51 -11.92 -11.44 -0.79
C PRO A 51 -10.42 -11.36 -0.56
N ALA A 52 -9.77 -12.46 -0.24
CA ALA A 52 -8.33 -12.43 -0.04
C ALA A 52 -7.60 -12.06 -1.31
N LYS A 53 -8.06 -12.56 -2.45
CA LYS A 53 -7.43 -12.19 -3.70
C LYS A 53 -7.71 -10.75 -4.06
N VAL A 54 -8.90 -10.27 -3.77
CA VAL A 54 -9.23 -8.88 -3.99
C VAL A 54 -8.28 -8.00 -3.19
N ALA A 55 -8.03 -8.37 -1.93
CA ALA A 55 -7.15 -7.57 -1.08
C ALA A 55 -5.72 -7.55 -1.63
N ILE A 56 -5.24 -8.68 -2.09
CA ILE A 56 -3.89 -8.74 -2.63
C ILE A 56 -3.75 -7.89 -3.89
N LEU A 57 -4.74 -7.98 -4.77
CA LEU A 57 -4.69 -7.19 -5.99
C LEU A 57 -4.81 -5.70 -5.69
N ALA A 58 -5.64 -5.35 -4.70
CA ALA A 58 -5.74 -3.96 -4.29
C ALA A 58 -4.42 -3.48 -3.72
N ALA A 59 -3.77 -4.32 -2.93
CA ALA A 59 -2.48 -3.96 -2.37
C ALA A 59 -1.44 -3.75 -3.47
N LEU A 60 -1.47 -4.57 -4.49
CA LEU A 60 -0.55 -4.38 -5.61
C LEU A 60 -0.80 -3.07 -6.32
N ASN A 61 -2.06 -2.72 -6.51
CA ASN A 61 -2.38 -1.45 -7.13
C ASN A 61 -1.89 -0.27 -6.31
N ILE A 62 -2.06 -0.36 -5.00
CA ILE A 62 -1.62 0.71 -4.12
C ILE A 62 -0.10 0.80 -4.11
N THR A 63 0.56 -0.33 -4.10
CA THR A 63 2.01 -0.35 -4.14
C THR A 63 2.51 0.25 -5.43
N ASP A 64 1.84 -0.06 -6.53
CA ASP A 64 2.19 0.52 -7.81
C ASP A 64 2.05 2.04 -7.77
N GLU A 65 0.96 2.53 -7.18
CA GLU A 65 0.76 3.95 -7.05
C GLU A 65 1.87 4.60 -6.22
N LEU A 66 2.26 3.91 -5.15
CA LEU A 66 3.31 4.43 -4.31
C LEU A 66 4.62 4.56 -5.06
N PHE A 67 4.97 3.53 -5.82
CA PHE A 67 6.22 3.56 -6.56
C PHE A 67 6.19 4.63 -7.63
N LYS A 68 5.06 4.78 -8.31
CA LYS A 68 4.94 5.82 -9.30
C LYS A 68 5.04 7.22 -8.70
N ALA A 69 4.47 7.38 -7.52
CA ALA A 69 4.58 8.67 -6.84
C ALA A 69 6.01 8.96 -6.48
N ARG A 70 6.75 7.95 -6.04
CA ARG A 70 8.14 8.13 -5.70
C ARG A 70 8.98 8.45 -6.93
N GLU A 71 8.65 7.82 -8.05
CA GLU A 71 9.38 8.10 -9.27
C GLU A 71 9.11 9.51 -9.77
N ALA A 72 7.89 9.97 -9.62
CA ALA A 72 7.58 11.32 -10.02
C ALA A 72 8.38 12.32 -9.19
N THR A 73 8.46 12.07 -7.89
CA THR A 73 9.26 12.92 -7.04
C THR A 73 10.72 12.84 -7.41
N SER A 74 11.17 11.65 -7.71
CA SER A 74 12.53 11.46 -8.16
C SER A 74 12.80 12.24 -9.42
N HIS A 75 11.86 12.23 -10.35
CA HIS A 75 12.01 12.95 -11.59
C HIS A 75 12.09 14.44 -11.39
N GLU A 76 11.29 14.96 -10.50
CA GLU A 76 11.33 16.35 -10.24
C GLU A 76 12.65 16.75 -9.63
N ALA A 77 13.21 15.87 -8.84
CA ALA A 77 14.46 16.14 -8.20
C ALA A 77 15.58 15.45 -8.89
N GLU A 78 15.39 15.12 -10.15
CA GLU A 78 16.35 14.25 -10.78
C GLU A 78 17.70 14.87 -10.87
N ASN A 79 17.74 16.16 -10.94
CA ASN A 79 19.04 16.76 -10.99
C ASN A 79 19.78 16.60 -9.71
N ILE A 80 19.08 16.25 -8.68
CA ILE A 80 19.68 16.08 -7.46
C ILE A 80 20.49 14.88 -7.45
N SER A 81 20.19 13.92 -8.26
CA SER A 81 21.08 12.92 -8.23
C SER A 81 20.86 11.68 -8.92
N LYS A 82 21.84 11.29 -9.62
CA LYS A 82 21.94 9.99 -10.07
C LYS A 82 22.00 9.05 -8.92
N SER A 83 22.54 9.50 -7.80
CA SER A 83 22.61 8.59 -6.66
C SER A 83 21.21 8.28 -6.13
N PHE A 84 20.27 9.18 -6.34
CA PHE A 84 18.91 8.88 -5.94
C PHE A 84 18.33 7.81 -6.84
N GLU A 85 18.58 7.90 -8.13
CA GLU A 85 18.14 6.85 -9.03
C GLU A 85 18.78 5.52 -8.68
N GLU A 86 20.04 5.55 -8.35
CA GLU A 86 20.71 4.33 -7.98
C GLU A 86 20.11 3.70 -6.75
N LYS A 87 19.74 4.53 -5.80
CA LYS A 87 19.12 3.98 -4.60
C LYS A 87 17.76 3.41 -4.87
N SER A 88 16.99 4.04 -5.74
CA SER A 88 15.71 3.50 -6.12
C SER A 88 15.85 2.16 -6.78
N GLN A 89 16.80 2.06 -7.69
CA GLN A 89 17.04 0.80 -8.37
C GLN A 89 17.50 -0.26 -7.40
N HIS A 90 18.30 0.14 -6.44
CA HIS A 90 18.78 -0.79 -5.44
C HIS A 90 17.63 -1.36 -4.62
N ILE A 91 16.67 -0.52 -4.27
CA ILE A 91 15.52 -0.98 -3.52
C ILE A 91 14.69 -1.93 -4.35
N ILE A 92 14.49 -1.62 -5.61
CA ILE A 92 13.75 -2.50 -6.49
C ILE A 92 14.45 -3.84 -6.62
N ASP A 93 15.75 -3.81 -6.80
CA ASP A 93 16.51 -5.05 -6.90
C ASP A 93 16.39 -5.86 -5.61
N TRP A 94 16.44 -5.18 -4.49
CA TRP A 94 16.33 -5.85 -3.21
C TRP A 94 14.98 -6.55 -3.08
N LEU A 95 13.92 -5.87 -3.48
CA LEU A 95 12.60 -6.45 -3.41
C LEU A 95 12.47 -7.63 -4.35
N GLU A 96 12.99 -7.49 -5.54
CA GLU A 96 12.92 -8.57 -6.49
C GLU A 96 13.70 -9.78 -6.02
N SER A 97 14.85 -9.56 -5.40
CA SER A 97 15.62 -10.69 -4.95
C SER A 97 14.93 -11.36 -3.77
N ARG A 98 14.11 -10.63 -3.03
CA ARG A 98 13.35 -11.25 -1.96
C ARG A 98 12.16 -12.03 -2.45
N LEU A 99 11.52 -11.54 -3.51
CA LEU A 99 10.33 -12.16 -4.01
C LEU A 99 10.61 -13.21 -5.04
N SER A 100 11.55 -12.93 -5.92
CA SER A 100 11.83 -13.85 -6.99
C SER A 100 12.29 -15.21 -6.54
N PRO A 101 13.20 -15.32 -5.63
CA PRO A 101 13.64 -16.64 -5.21
C PRO A 101 12.50 -17.45 -4.68
N GLN A 102 11.57 -16.79 -4.04
CA GLN A 102 10.46 -17.52 -3.56
C GLN A 102 9.60 -17.97 -4.66
N ALA A 103 9.43 -17.12 -5.64
CA ALA A 103 8.65 -17.50 -6.79
C ALA A 103 9.32 -18.64 -7.49
N ALA A 104 10.63 -18.63 -7.49
CA ALA A 104 11.35 -19.67 -8.20
C ALA A 104 11.32 -20.95 -7.43
N SER A 105 11.21 -20.88 -6.17
CA SER A 105 11.19 -22.12 -5.43
C SER A 105 9.77 -22.62 -5.21
#